data_ec93a127c3189f4d600fefdf77ba4996
#
_entry.id   ec93a127c3189f4d600fefdf77ba4996
#
_cell.length_a   1.000
_cell.length_b   1.000
_cell.length_c   1.000
_cell.angle_alpha   90.00
_cell.angle_beta   90.00
_cell.angle_gamma   90.00
#
_symmetry.space_group_name_H-M   'P 1'
#
loop_
_entity.id
_entity.type
_entity.pdbx_description
1 polymer ?
#
loop_
_entity_poly.entity_id
_entity_poly.type
_entity_poly.pdbx_seq_one_letter_code
_entity_poly.pdbx_strand_id
1 'polypeptide(L)'
;MNNTAAQIVVIDDHRVVGLGVKAAFEDQGADASIAWSPTVREARWKRGQVAVLDLRLADGSAPDTNIAYINGYGIPVVVYTSGDDPYLVRRAIAGGALSIIRKTAPPDDLVEAVLAAADGVTFPTPDWAAALDADEDFVAEHLSDLEAHILAHYASGESSASVARALSVSKNTVNTYIARIRDKYRESGRPAESRVDLFRRAAEDGLVSYYD
;
A
#
# COMPACT_ATOMS: atom_id res chain seq x y z
N MET A 1 8.50 -32.81 -13.60
CA MET A 1 8.39 -31.59 -12.78
C MET A 1 7.14 -31.76 -11.94
N ASN A 2 7.26 -31.84 -10.61
CA ASN A 2 6.07 -31.94 -9.75
C ASN A 2 5.34 -30.59 -9.83
N ASN A 3 4.27 -30.55 -10.59
CA ASN A 3 3.37 -29.39 -10.64
C ASN A 3 2.54 -29.40 -9.35
N THR A 4 3.11 -28.91 -8.25
CA THR A 4 2.35 -28.73 -7.02
C THR A 4 1.53 -27.46 -7.20
N ALA A 5 0.20 -27.55 -7.11
CA ALA A 5 -0.71 -26.42 -7.22
C ALA A 5 -0.25 -25.25 -6.32
N ALA A 6 -0.17 -24.05 -6.88
CA ALA A 6 0.20 -22.86 -6.12
C ALA A 6 -0.82 -22.62 -4.99
N GLN A 7 -0.33 -22.42 -3.76
CA GLN A 7 -1.18 -22.17 -2.62
C GLN A 7 -1.26 -20.65 -2.38
N ILE A 8 -2.41 -20.04 -2.59
CA ILE A 8 -2.57 -18.58 -2.60
C ILE A 8 -3.57 -18.16 -1.53
N VAL A 9 -3.24 -17.09 -0.80
CA VAL A 9 -4.17 -16.42 0.12
C VAL A 9 -4.40 -15.01 -0.37
N VAL A 10 -5.62 -14.71 -0.81
CA VAL A 10 -6.05 -13.37 -1.23
C VAL A 10 -6.60 -12.63 -0.03
N ILE A 11 -6.01 -11.49 0.30
CA ILE A 11 -6.42 -10.58 1.36
C ILE A 11 -6.98 -9.32 0.71
N ASP A 12 -8.28 -9.18 0.79
CA ASP A 12 -9.04 -8.07 0.21
C ASP A 12 -10.41 -8.02 0.91
N ASP A 13 -10.90 -6.86 1.27
CA ASP A 13 -12.23 -6.71 1.90
C ASP A 13 -13.38 -6.99 0.91
N HIS A 14 -13.09 -7.01 -0.40
CA HIS A 14 -14.01 -7.36 -1.46
C HIS A 14 -13.83 -8.82 -1.92
N ARG A 15 -14.73 -9.71 -1.49
CA ARG A 15 -14.67 -11.13 -1.84
C ARG A 15 -14.64 -11.41 -3.36
N VAL A 16 -15.19 -10.52 -4.16
CA VAL A 16 -15.19 -10.64 -5.63
C VAL A 16 -13.76 -10.65 -6.20
N VAL A 17 -12.81 -9.99 -5.54
CA VAL A 17 -11.39 -10.00 -5.94
C VAL A 17 -10.82 -11.41 -5.84
N GLY A 18 -11.09 -12.12 -4.74
CA GLY A 18 -10.67 -13.53 -4.60
C GLY A 18 -11.24 -14.44 -5.70
N LEU A 19 -12.49 -14.21 -6.14
CA LEU A 19 -13.10 -14.92 -7.26
C LEU A 19 -12.42 -14.54 -8.58
N GLY A 20 -12.09 -13.26 -8.78
CA GLY A 20 -11.38 -12.78 -9.96
C GLY A 20 -9.97 -13.37 -10.08
N VAL A 21 -9.22 -13.41 -8.97
CA VAL A 21 -7.90 -14.05 -8.92
C VAL A 21 -8.01 -15.53 -9.30
N LYS A 22 -9.00 -16.25 -8.76
CA LYS A 22 -9.22 -17.65 -9.11
C LYS A 22 -9.49 -17.84 -10.62
N ALA A 23 -10.36 -17.02 -11.19
CA ALA A 23 -10.68 -17.05 -12.61
C ALA A 23 -9.43 -16.78 -13.48
N ALA A 24 -8.56 -15.84 -13.09
CA ALA A 24 -7.32 -15.54 -13.78
C ALA A 24 -6.38 -16.76 -13.86
N PHE A 25 -6.24 -17.50 -12.76
CA PHE A 25 -5.42 -18.73 -12.75
C PHE A 25 -6.05 -19.86 -13.61
N GLU A 26 -7.37 -20.03 -13.56
CA GLU A 26 -8.09 -21.01 -14.38
C GLU A 26 -7.96 -20.71 -15.88
N ASP A 27 -8.06 -19.43 -16.27
CA ASP A 27 -7.94 -19.00 -17.67
C ASP A 27 -6.54 -19.26 -18.25
N GLN A 28 -5.51 -19.09 -17.43
CA GLN A 28 -4.12 -19.40 -17.75
C GLN A 28 -3.80 -20.91 -17.69
N GLY A 29 -4.74 -21.77 -17.29
CA GLY A 29 -4.49 -23.19 -17.06
C GLY A 29 -3.47 -23.46 -15.95
N ALA A 30 -3.23 -22.51 -15.07
CA ALA A 30 -2.32 -22.63 -13.94
C ALA A 30 -3.05 -23.27 -12.75
N ASP A 31 -2.48 -24.36 -12.21
CA ASP A 31 -3.07 -25.07 -11.09
C ASP A 31 -2.83 -24.31 -9.78
N ALA A 32 -3.91 -23.86 -9.15
CA ALA A 32 -3.84 -23.06 -7.93
C ALA A 32 -4.98 -23.38 -6.95
N SER A 33 -4.65 -23.37 -5.66
CA SER A 33 -5.62 -23.41 -4.56
C SER A 33 -5.70 -22.04 -3.92
N ILE A 34 -6.86 -21.40 -4.00
CA ILE A 34 -7.05 -20.01 -3.58
C ILE A 34 -7.97 -19.96 -2.36
N ALA A 35 -7.46 -19.41 -1.26
CA ALA A 35 -8.21 -19.01 -0.10
C ALA A 35 -8.40 -17.48 -0.10
N TRP A 36 -9.50 -17.02 0.47
CA TRP A 36 -9.77 -15.59 0.65
C TRP A 36 -9.97 -15.24 2.13
N SER A 37 -9.52 -14.07 2.52
CA SER A 37 -9.76 -13.49 3.83
C SER A 37 -9.96 -11.96 3.72
N PRO A 38 -10.86 -11.35 4.52
CA PRO A 38 -11.05 -9.90 4.49
C PRO A 38 -9.91 -9.13 5.17
N THR A 39 -9.15 -9.77 6.05
CA THR A 39 -8.05 -9.17 6.80
C THR A 39 -6.87 -10.12 6.92
N VAL A 40 -5.70 -9.57 7.19
CA VAL A 40 -4.47 -10.35 7.41
C VAL A 40 -4.57 -11.21 8.68
N ARG A 41 -5.29 -10.72 9.70
CA ARG A 41 -5.40 -11.42 11.00
C ARG A 41 -6.36 -12.60 10.96
N GLU A 42 -7.36 -12.57 10.10
CA GLU A 42 -8.32 -13.67 9.94
C GLU A 42 -7.80 -14.77 9.01
N ALA A 43 -6.78 -14.49 8.21
CA ALA A 43 -6.18 -15.43 7.31
C ALA A 43 -5.46 -16.57 8.04
N ARG A 44 -5.45 -17.75 7.43
CA ARG A 44 -4.72 -18.92 7.94
C ARG A 44 -3.44 -19.12 7.14
N TRP A 45 -2.32 -18.84 7.77
CA TRP A 45 -1.00 -18.88 7.15
C TRP A 45 -0.36 -20.27 7.24
N LYS A 46 0.21 -20.74 6.13
CA LYS A 46 0.98 -21.99 6.04
C LYS A 46 2.20 -21.76 5.15
N ARG A 47 3.30 -22.40 5.47
CA ARG A 47 4.50 -22.34 4.60
C ARG A 47 4.19 -22.83 3.20
N GLY A 48 4.84 -22.21 2.20
CA GLY A 48 4.64 -22.52 0.78
C GLY A 48 3.43 -21.83 0.15
N GLN A 49 2.76 -20.93 0.86
CA GLN A 49 1.76 -20.03 0.31
C GLN A 49 2.39 -18.78 -0.28
N VAL A 50 1.65 -18.10 -1.15
CA VAL A 50 1.88 -16.73 -1.59
C VAL A 50 0.68 -15.89 -1.15
N ALA A 51 0.92 -14.71 -0.61
CA ALA A 51 -0.12 -13.76 -0.27
C ALA A 51 -0.34 -12.78 -1.42
N VAL A 52 -1.60 -12.58 -1.83
CA VAL A 52 -2.05 -11.49 -2.71
C VAL A 52 -2.78 -10.50 -1.83
N LEU A 53 -2.21 -9.30 -1.63
CA LEU A 53 -2.64 -8.34 -0.61
C LEU A 53 -3.12 -7.03 -1.23
N ASP A 54 -4.33 -6.61 -0.90
CA ASP A 54 -4.74 -5.22 -1.14
C ASP A 54 -4.12 -4.27 -0.10
N LEU A 55 -3.75 -3.08 -0.54
CA LEU A 55 -3.16 -2.04 0.31
C LEU A 55 -4.20 -1.32 1.18
N ARG A 56 -5.46 -1.29 0.75
CA ARG A 56 -6.57 -0.64 1.47
C ARG A 56 -7.55 -1.68 1.98
N LEU A 57 -7.40 -2.07 3.23
CA LEU A 57 -8.33 -2.98 3.90
C LEU A 57 -9.30 -2.18 4.78
N ALA A 58 -10.54 -2.66 4.90
CA ALA A 58 -11.59 -2.01 5.69
C ALA A 58 -11.25 -1.91 7.20
N ASP A 59 -10.32 -2.73 7.70
CA ASP A 59 -9.85 -2.67 9.09
C ASP A 59 -8.86 -1.53 9.36
N GLY A 60 -8.45 -0.78 8.31
CA GLY A 60 -7.53 0.34 8.40
C GLY A 60 -6.09 -0.06 8.75
N SER A 61 -5.74 -1.33 8.64
CA SER A 61 -4.39 -1.82 8.94
C SER A 61 -3.37 -1.30 7.92
N ALA A 62 -2.18 -0.93 8.41
CA ALA A 62 -1.13 -0.34 7.57
C ALA A 62 -0.44 -1.42 6.70
N PRO A 63 -0.17 -1.13 5.41
CA PRO A 63 0.40 -2.09 4.46
C PRO A 63 1.72 -2.69 4.89
N ASP A 64 2.67 -1.87 5.32
CA ASP A 64 4.00 -2.31 5.81
C ASP A 64 3.89 -3.25 7.02
N THR A 65 3.01 -2.94 7.97
CA THR A 65 2.73 -3.79 9.13
C THR A 65 2.13 -5.13 8.70
N ASN A 66 1.19 -5.11 7.76
CA ASN A 66 0.57 -6.31 7.19
C ASN A 66 1.59 -7.20 6.49
N ILE A 67 2.43 -6.59 5.65
CA ILE A 67 3.46 -7.31 4.88
C ILE A 67 4.52 -7.88 5.82
N ALA A 68 5.01 -7.11 6.79
CA ALA A 68 5.96 -7.60 7.78
C ALA A 68 5.40 -8.77 8.59
N TYR A 69 4.11 -8.71 8.96
CA TYR A 69 3.43 -9.80 9.65
C TYR A 69 3.38 -11.07 8.80
N ILE A 70 3.02 -10.98 7.52
CA ILE A 70 2.95 -12.12 6.58
C ILE A 70 4.36 -12.68 6.32
N ASN A 71 5.34 -11.81 6.07
CA ASN A 71 6.74 -12.19 5.86
C ASN A 71 7.33 -12.93 7.08
N GLY A 72 6.84 -12.64 8.30
CA GLY A 72 7.21 -13.35 9.51
C GLY A 72 6.88 -14.86 9.50
N TYR A 73 5.94 -15.30 8.64
CA TYR A 73 5.65 -16.72 8.36
C TYR A 73 6.50 -17.30 7.23
N GLY A 74 7.38 -16.50 6.61
CA GLY A 74 8.16 -16.88 5.42
C GLY A 74 7.29 -16.98 4.17
N ILE A 75 6.25 -16.17 4.07
CA ILE A 75 5.28 -16.14 2.97
C ILE A 75 5.54 -14.88 2.14
N PRO A 76 5.89 -15.01 0.85
CA PRO A 76 6.08 -13.88 -0.03
C PRO A 76 4.75 -13.14 -0.31
N VAL A 77 4.85 -11.82 -0.45
CA VAL A 77 3.69 -10.95 -0.66
C VAL A 77 3.76 -10.30 -2.04
N VAL A 78 2.71 -10.51 -2.84
CA VAL A 78 2.40 -9.76 -4.05
C VAL A 78 1.27 -8.80 -3.70
N VAL A 79 1.50 -7.52 -3.92
CA VAL A 79 0.47 -6.49 -3.75
C VAL A 79 -0.42 -6.45 -4.99
N TYR A 80 -1.73 -6.42 -4.78
CA TYR A 80 -2.73 -6.30 -5.84
C TYR A 80 -3.71 -5.19 -5.49
N THR A 81 -3.47 -3.99 -6.02
CA THR A 81 -4.11 -2.76 -5.57
C THR A 81 -4.67 -1.92 -6.71
N SER A 82 -5.61 -1.01 -6.44
CA SER A 82 -6.05 0.01 -7.39
C SER A 82 -4.88 0.91 -7.84
N GLY A 83 -3.85 1.06 -7.00
CA GLY A 83 -2.63 1.80 -7.35
C GLY A 83 -2.77 3.33 -7.29
N ASP A 84 -3.87 3.83 -6.73
CA ASP A 84 -4.20 5.26 -6.71
C ASP A 84 -3.41 6.06 -5.66
N ASP A 85 -2.64 5.37 -4.82
CA ASP A 85 -1.91 5.96 -3.71
C ASP A 85 -0.42 5.56 -3.72
N PRO A 86 0.45 6.41 -4.28
CA PRO A 86 1.88 6.15 -4.33
C PRO A 86 2.53 5.98 -2.95
N TYR A 87 1.99 6.61 -1.91
CA TYR A 87 2.50 6.46 -0.55
C TYR A 87 2.30 5.04 -0.01
N LEU A 88 1.12 4.45 -0.22
CA LEU A 88 0.85 3.06 0.19
C LEU A 88 1.71 2.07 -0.59
N VAL A 89 1.96 2.34 -1.89
CA VAL A 89 2.85 1.52 -2.73
C VAL A 89 4.27 1.53 -2.18
N ARG A 90 4.82 2.71 -1.84
CA ARG A 90 6.16 2.82 -1.23
C ARG A 90 6.24 2.10 0.12
N ARG A 91 5.25 2.28 0.99
CA ARG A 91 5.18 1.55 2.26
C ARG A 91 5.16 0.03 2.06
N ALA A 92 4.47 -0.44 1.03
CA ALA A 92 4.44 -1.86 0.70
C ALA A 92 5.82 -2.39 0.31
N ILE A 93 6.58 -1.63 -0.50
CA ILE A 93 7.94 -1.99 -0.88
C ILE A 93 8.87 -1.98 0.32
N ALA A 94 8.81 -0.93 1.14
CA ALA A 94 9.59 -0.84 2.39
C ALA A 94 9.25 -1.98 3.37
N GLY A 95 8.00 -2.45 3.38
CA GLY A 95 7.56 -3.63 4.13
C GLY A 95 8.05 -4.97 3.57
N GLY A 96 8.67 -4.97 2.39
CA GLY A 96 9.22 -6.16 1.74
C GLY A 96 8.23 -6.91 0.84
N ALA A 97 7.29 -6.19 0.20
CA ALA A 97 6.50 -6.76 -0.90
C ALA A 97 7.44 -7.15 -2.06
N LEU A 98 7.21 -8.30 -2.67
CA LEU A 98 8.02 -8.75 -3.81
C LEU A 98 7.60 -8.12 -5.13
N SER A 99 6.31 -7.83 -5.31
CA SER A 99 5.79 -7.25 -6.55
C SER A 99 4.56 -6.39 -6.26
N ILE A 100 4.33 -5.41 -7.13
CA ILE A 100 3.14 -4.53 -7.09
C ILE A 100 2.40 -4.66 -8.41
N ILE A 101 1.18 -5.14 -8.38
CA ILE A 101 0.31 -5.31 -9.55
C ILE A 101 -0.92 -4.44 -9.37
N ARG A 102 -1.25 -3.64 -10.37
CA ARG A 102 -2.50 -2.87 -10.39
C ARG A 102 -3.70 -3.76 -10.69
N LYS A 103 -4.83 -3.52 -10.04
CA LYS A 103 -6.11 -4.19 -10.37
C LYS A 103 -6.60 -3.89 -11.79
N THR A 104 -6.01 -2.87 -12.46
CA THR A 104 -6.25 -2.52 -13.87
C THR A 104 -5.27 -3.18 -14.84
N ALA A 105 -4.23 -3.84 -14.36
CA ALA A 105 -3.28 -4.57 -15.19
C ALA A 105 -3.94 -5.84 -15.78
N PRO A 106 -3.39 -6.37 -16.89
CA PRO A 106 -3.81 -7.66 -17.41
C PRO A 106 -3.78 -8.74 -16.32
N PRO A 107 -4.79 -9.65 -16.25
CA PRO A 107 -4.80 -10.74 -15.26
C PRO A 107 -3.55 -11.63 -15.32
N ASP A 108 -2.95 -11.74 -16.50
CA ASP A 108 -1.73 -12.52 -16.75
C ASP A 108 -0.55 -12.00 -15.91
N ASP A 109 -0.41 -10.68 -15.78
CA ASP A 109 0.65 -10.06 -14.97
C ASP A 109 0.54 -10.48 -13.50
N LEU A 110 -0.68 -10.61 -12.98
CA LEU A 110 -0.89 -11.07 -11.61
C LEU A 110 -0.50 -12.55 -11.46
N VAL A 111 -0.88 -13.39 -12.40
CA VAL A 111 -0.53 -14.82 -12.37
C VAL A 111 0.97 -15.00 -12.42
N GLU A 112 1.65 -14.32 -13.36
CA GLU A 112 3.11 -14.38 -13.48
C GLU A 112 3.81 -13.87 -12.22
N ALA A 113 3.34 -12.75 -11.65
CA ALA A 113 3.90 -12.19 -10.41
C ALA A 113 3.77 -13.15 -9.22
N VAL A 114 2.62 -13.82 -9.09
CA VAL A 114 2.39 -14.79 -8.01
C VAL A 114 3.25 -16.04 -8.19
N LEU A 115 3.40 -16.54 -9.42
CA LEU A 115 4.28 -17.68 -9.71
C LEU A 115 5.75 -17.34 -9.46
N ALA A 116 6.20 -16.16 -9.89
CA ALA A 116 7.55 -15.66 -9.60
C ALA A 116 7.79 -15.52 -8.09
N ALA A 117 6.81 -14.97 -7.35
CA ALA A 117 6.90 -14.83 -5.90
C ALA A 117 6.98 -16.18 -5.17
N ALA A 118 6.33 -17.24 -5.67
CA ALA A 118 6.46 -18.59 -5.12
C ALA A 118 7.91 -19.11 -5.17
N ASP A 119 8.68 -18.67 -6.16
CA ASP A 119 10.11 -18.96 -6.31
C ASP A 119 11.02 -17.90 -5.63
N GLY A 120 10.43 -16.93 -4.93
CA GLY A 120 11.16 -15.84 -4.27
C GLY A 120 11.71 -14.78 -5.23
N VAL A 121 11.15 -14.69 -6.44
CA VAL A 121 11.60 -13.78 -7.49
C VAL A 121 10.64 -12.59 -7.61
N THR A 122 11.18 -11.40 -7.77
CA THR A 122 10.41 -10.18 -8.04
C THR A 122 9.93 -10.16 -9.50
N PHE A 123 8.65 -9.87 -9.72
CA PHE A 123 8.11 -9.54 -11.03
C PHE A 123 8.17 -8.02 -11.22
N PRO A 124 9.00 -7.51 -12.16
CA PRO A 124 9.21 -6.08 -12.33
C PRO A 124 7.99 -5.44 -13.02
N THR A 125 7.45 -4.38 -12.41
CA THR A 125 6.39 -3.55 -12.99
C THR A 125 6.83 -2.09 -13.06
N PRO A 126 6.21 -1.25 -13.92
CA PRO A 126 6.47 0.19 -13.93
C PRO A 126 6.24 0.85 -12.56
N ASP A 127 5.23 0.43 -11.81
CA ASP A 127 4.96 0.95 -10.47
C ASP A 127 6.06 0.57 -9.46
N TRP A 128 6.57 -0.65 -9.55
CA TRP A 128 7.72 -1.09 -8.77
C TRP A 128 8.97 -0.27 -9.08
N ALA A 129 9.28 -0.08 -10.37
CA ALA A 129 10.44 0.70 -10.81
C ALA A 129 10.30 2.18 -10.40
N ALA A 130 9.14 2.79 -10.62
CA ALA A 130 8.88 4.18 -10.24
C ALA A 130 8.97 4.41 -8.72
N ALA A 131 8.59 3.42 -7.92
CA ALA A 131 8.67 3.53 -6.47
C ALA A 131 10.11 3.34 -5.94
N LEU A 132 10.96 2.63 -6.67
CA LEU A 132 12.40 2.53 -6.37
C LEU A 132 13.18 3.78 -6.81
N ASP A 133 12.77 4.42 -7.92
CA ASP A 133 13.40 5.63 -8.44
C ASP A 133 12.93 6.92 -7.73
N ALA A 134 11.84 6.86 -6.95
CA ALA A 134 11.39 7.99 -6.16
C ALA A 134 12.43 8.32 -5.09
N ASP A 135 12.99 9.52 -5.21
CA ASP A 135 13.99 10.08 -4.27
C ASP A 135 13.58 9.78 -2.83
N GLU A 136 14.53 9.31 -2.02
CA GLU A 136 14.30 8.86 -0.64
C GLU A 136 13.63 9.96 0.18
N ASP A 137 12.42 9.93 0.16
CA ASP A 137 11.31 10.29 1.00
C ASP A 137 11.53 11.38 2.05
N PHE A 138 11.29 12.62 1.63
CA PHE A 138 11.02 13.69 2.59
C PHE A 138 10.03 13.22 3.70
N VAL A 139 9.00 12.46 3.37
CA VAL A 139 8.02 11.96 4.34
C VAL A 139 8.65 10.95 5.31
N ALA A 140 9.36 9.94 4.80
CA ALA A 140 9.96 8.92 5.65
C ALA A 140 11.07 9.48 6.54
N GLU A 141 11.86 10.45 6.04
CA GLU A 141 12.95 11.05 6.78
C GLU A 141 12.52 12.18 7.72
N HIS A 142 11.48 12.92 7.39
CA HIS A 142 11.17 14.20 8.05
C HIS A 142 9.83 14.23 8.77
N LEU A 143 8.83 13.42 8.38
CA LEU A 143 7.52 13.41 9.02
C LEU A 143 7.31 12.17 9.88
N SER A 144 6.82 12.37 11.11
CA SER A 144 6.29 11.24 11.88
C SER A 144 4.97 10.74 11.27
N ASP A 145 4.58 9.50 11.59
CA ASP A 145 3.31 8.92 11.13
C ASP A 145 2.10 9.82 11.41
N LEU A 146 2.06 10.44 12.58
CA LEU A 146 0.98 11.37 12.94
C LEU A 146 1.01 12.64 12.09
N GLU A 147 2.18 13.18 11.78
CA GLU A 147 2.33 14.35 10.89
C GLU A 147 1.89 14.02 9.47
N ALA A 148 2.27 12.85 8.96
CA ALA A 148 1.87 12.38 7.65
C ALA A 148 0.34 12.21 7.54
N HIS A 149 -0.31 11.60 8.54
CA HIS A 149 -1.77 11.47 8.59
C HIS A 149 -2.47 12.83 8.70
N ILE A 150 -1.97 13.73 9.55
CA ILE A 150 -2.53 15.09 9.67
C ILE A 150 -2.40 15.83 8.34
N LEU A 151 -1.24 15.73 7.68
CA LEU A 151 -1.01 16.36 6.38
C LEU A 151 -1.96 15.81 5.32
N ALA A 152 -2.08 14.50 5.19
CA ALA A 152 -2.96 13.86 4.23
C ALA A 152 -4.42 14.35 4.37
N HIS A 153 -5.00 14.25 5.55
CA HIS A 153 -6.37 14.70 5.82
C HIS A 153 -6.55 16.21 5.60
N TYR A 154 -5.62 17.01 6.15
CA TYR A 154 -5.74 18.48 6.04
C TYR A 154 -5.54 18.96 4.61
N ALA A 155 -4.58 18.41 3.88
CA ALA A 155 -4.32 18.75 2.48
C ALA A 155 -5.51 18.40 1.59
N SER A 156 -6.14 17.24 1.79
CA SER A 156 -7.35 16.80 1.05
C SER A 156 -8.61 17.63 1.34
N GLY A 157 -8.53 18.70 2.12
CA GLY A 157 -9.63 19.66 2.29
C GLY A 157 -10.37 19.57 3.63
N GLU A 158 -10.04 18.62 4.51
CA GLU A 158 -10.68 18.51 5.81
C GLU A 158 -10.36 19.69 6.73
N SER A 159 -11.34 20.11 7.54
CA SER A 159 -11.10 21.14 8.56
C SER A 159 -10.23 20.58 9.70
N SER A 160 -9.42 21.45 10.36
CA SER A 160 -8.66 21.04 11.54
C SER A 160 -9.51 20.37 12.63
N ALA A 161 -10.81 20.70 12.70
CA ALA A 161 -11.74 20.07 13.64
C ALA A 161 -12.16 18.67 13.20
N SER A 162 -12.27 18.42 11.89
CA SER A 162 -12.55 17.09 11.32
C SER A 162 -11.35 16.17 11.54
N VAL A 163 -10.15 16.64 11.15
CA VAL A 163 -8.89 15.92 11.36
C VAL A 163 -8.66 15.56 12.83
N ALA A 164 -8.92 16.51 13.73
CA ALA A 164 -8.81 16.29 15.19
C ALA A 164 -9.71 15.14 15.67
N ARG A 165 -10.95 15.06 15.17
CA ARG A 165 -11.88 13.96 15.49
C ARG A 165 -11.42 12.63 14.90
N ALA A 166 -11.00 12.63 13.61
CA ALA A 166 -10.56 11.43 12.92
C ALA A 166 -9.34 10.79 13.60
N LEU A 167 -8.40 11.61 14.08
CA LEU A 167 -7.15 11.15 14.67
C LEU A 167 -7.17 11.14 16.21
N SER A 168 -8.32 11.43 16.84
CA SER A 168 -8.47 11.45 18.32
C SER A 168 -7.51 12.39 19.04
N VAL A 169 -7.22 13.56 18.44
CA VAL A 169 -6.36 14.60 19.00
C VAL A 169 -7.12 15.93 19.16
N SER A 170 -6.50 16.95 19.81
CA SER A 170 -7.13 18.27 19.90
C SER A 170 -6.96 19.08 18.60
N LYS A 171 -7.88 20.01 18.32
CA LYS A 171 -7.74 20.96 17.20
C LYS A 171 -6.46 21.78 17.30
N ASN A 172 -6.05 22.16 18.51
CA ASN A 172 -4.79 22.89 18.74
C ASN A 172 -3.59 22.02 18.39
N THR A 173 -3.64 20.73 18.71
CA THR A 173 -2.61 19.76 18.33
C THR A 173 -2.48 19.70 16.81
N VAL A 174 -3.58 19.57 16.07
CA VAL A 174 -3.57 19.58 14.59
C VAL A 174 -2.92 20.85 14.05
N ASN A 175 -3.32 22.03 14.53
CA ASN A 175 -2.77 23.29 14.07
C ASN A 175 -1.25 23.41 14.36
N THR A 176 -0.80 22.93 15.52
CA THR A 176 0.62 22.90 15.88
C THR A 176 1.41 21.99 14.94
N TYR A 177 0.88 20.83 14.61
CA TYR A 177 1.54 19.93 13.66
C TYR A 177 1.55 20.49 12.23
N ILE A 178 0.47 21.14 11.77
CA ILE A 178 0.47 21.82 10.47
C ILE A 178 1.56 22.89 10.39
N ALA A 179 1.78 23.66 11.47
CA ALA A 179 2.86 24.65 11.52
C ALA A 179 4.24 23.97 11.43
N ARG A 180 4.47 22.91 12.21
CA ARG A 180 5.72 22.13 12.16
C ARG A 180 5.99 21.51 10.79
N ILE A 181 4.96 20.98 10.13
CA ILE A 181 5.06 20.40 8.79
C ILE A 181 5.51 21.49 7.80
N ARG A 182 4.94 22.70 7.88
CA ARG A 182 5.37 23.84 7.04
C ARG A 182 6.82 24.22 7.28
N ASP A 183 7.25 24.24 8.54
CA ASP A 183 8.64 24.52 8.87
C ASP A 183 9.58 23.46 8.28
N LYS A 184 9.26 22.18 8.40
CA LYS A 184 10.02 21.07 7.80
C LYS A 184 10.12 21.19 6.28
N TYR A 185 9.02 21.50 5.60
CA TYR A 185 9.05 21.77 4.16
C TYR A 185 9.90 22.98 3.79
N ARG A 186 9.89 24.03 4.62
CA ARG A 186 10.72 25.21 4.41
C ARG A 186 12.20 24.88 4.59
N GLU A 187 12.55 24.13 5.60
CA GLU A 187 13.92 23.69 5.89
C GLU A 187 14.51 22.81 4.78
N SER A 188 13.66 22.02 4.12
CA SER A 188 14.04 21.20 2.94
C SER A 188 14.06 21.97 1.62
N GLY A 189 13.88 23.31 1.64
CA GLY A 189 13.86 24.14 0.42
C GLY A 189 12.58 24.03 -0.41
N ARG A 190 11.51 23.41 0.14
CA ARG A 190 10.22 23.15 -0.51
C ARG A 190 9.06 23.87 0.20
N PRO A 191 9.06 25.19 0.35
CA PRO A 191 8.09 25.90 1.18
C PRO A 191 6.63 25.61 0.79
N ALA A 192 5.75 25.56 1.79
CA ALA A 192 4.32 25.26 1.65
C ALA A 192 3.50 26.18 2.58
N GLU A 193 3.30 27.43 2.18
CA GLU A 193 2.69 28.46 3.02
C GLU A 193 1.15 28.35 3.05
N SER A 194 0.54 28.05 1.92
CA SER A 194 -0.90 27.87 1.81
C SER A 194 -1.32 26.41 1.95
N ARG A 195 -2.64 26.16 2.10
CA ARG A 195 -3.19 24.79 2.05
C ARG A 195 -2.99 24.16 0.67
N VAL A 196 -3.09 24.94 -0.40
CA VAL A 196 -2.87 24.47 -1.76
C VAL A 196 -1.42 24.04 -1.95
N ASP A 197 -0.46 24.78 -1.37
CA ASP A 197 0.94 24.36 -1.38
C ASP A 197 1.15 23.06 -0.60
N LEU A 198 0.51 22.91 0.56
CA LEU A 198 0.57 21.67 1.34
C LEU A 198 -0.03 20.50 0.55
N PHE A 199 -1.15 20.72 -0.16
CA PHE A 199 -1.73 19.69 -1.03
C PHE A 199 -0.75 19.29 -2.14
N ARG A 200 -0.17 20.28 -2.83
CA ARG A 200 0.83 20.02 -3.89
C ARG A 200 2.02 19.22 -3.35
N ARG A 201 2.58 19.62 -2.20
CA ARG A 201 3.69 18.90 -1.57
C ARG A 201 3.30 17.50 -1.13
N ALA A 202 2.14 17.36 -0.50
CA ALA A 202 1.60 16.06 -0.09
C ALA A 202 1.36 15.13 -1.29
N ALA A 203 0.95 15.67 -2.44
CA ALA A 203 0.78 14.90 -3.67
C ALA A 203 2.13 14.51 -4.31
N GLU A 204 3.10 15.44 -4.35
CA GLU A 204 4.48 15.15 -4.79
C GLU A 204 5.11 14.05 -3.92
N ASP A 205 4.84 14.06 -2.62
CA ASP A 205 5.33 13.07 -1.65
C ASP A 205 4.42 11.83 -1.55
N GLY A 206 3.38 11.74 -2.37
CA GLY A 206 2.49 10.59 -2.46
C GLY A 206 1.62 10.34 -1.22
N LEU A 207 1.35 11.38 -0.42
CA LEU A 207 0.44 11.31 0.72
C LEU A 207 -1.02 11.51 0.33
N VAL A 208 -1.28 12.18 -0.79
CA VAL A 208 -2.62 12.43 -1.34
C VAL A 208 -2.61 12.26 -2.85
N SER A 209 -3.77 11.97 -3.45
CA SER A 209 -3.92 11.85 -4.91
C SER A 209 -4.50 13.13 -5.52
N TYR A 210 -4.13 13.44 -6.76
CA TYR A 210 -4.75 14.51 -7.56
C TYR A 210 -6.14 14.13 -8.10
N TYR A 211 -6.55 12.87 -7.98
CA TYR A 211 -7.71 12.31 -8.67
C TYR A 211 -8.82 11.79 -7.72
N ASP A 212 -8.80 12.17 -6.45
CA ASP A 212 -9.89 11.87 -5.50
C ASP A 212 -10.98 12.95 -5.52
#